data_331f9e4f5ceb5f207d2a334d77d93a45
#
_entry.id   331f9e4f5ceb5f207d2a334d77d93a45
#
_cell.length_a   1.000
_cell.length_b   1.000
_cell.length_c   1.000
_cell.angle_alpha   90.00
_cell.angle_beta   90.00
_cell.angle_gamma   90.00
#
_symmetry.space_group_name_H-M   'P 1'
#
loop_
_entity.id
_entity.type
_entity.pdbx_description
1 polymer ?
#
loop_
_entity_poly.entity_id
_entity_poly.type
_entity_poly.pdbx_seq_one_letter_code
_entity_poly.pdbx_strand_id
1 'polypeptide(L)'
;MENRYGCSAALLSVTDTEYGAVLHFHDWEPFRMPGDDQPYERTSFTRGGREYSLIHAKIGEMGMTAAAACAMKIICTFRPRYLIMVGIAAGVALSDVAEQIYGDVIVPDVVWNYAVGKFVSPDTAYITYGDVGFLPRSTSVAIPERIMPYVRAAAASEENQCHVLIGPMACGSTVVANRSILEKQVHSQFKSTMGLDMESYAVVYAALHSADPKPVPLIVKSVCDYANSEKSDQYQKFAAYTSCEFARLLYERFLPMEDGAAEE
;
A
#
# COMPACT_ATOMS: atom_id res chain seq x y z
N MET A 1 6.81 -29.34 7.42
CA MET A 1 6.40 -28.09 8.13
C MET A 1 4.96 -27.83 7.74
N GLU A 2 4.07 -27.68 8.71
CA GLU A 2 2.67 -27.39 8.41
C GLU A 2 2.56 -26.10 7.57
N ASN A 3 1.78 -26.18 6.50
CA ASN A 3 1.52 -25.06 5.58
C ASN A 3 0.47 -24.13 6.21
N ARG A 4 0.77 -23.56 7.40
CA ARG A 4 -0.14 -22.71 8.18
C ARG A 4 0.38 -21.29 8.32
N TYR A 5 -0.56 -20.36 8.29
CA TYR A 5 -0.28 -18.96 8.65
C TYR A 5 -0.02 -18.85 10.17
N GLY A 6 0.90 -17.96 10.55
CA GLY A 6 1.25 -17.73 11.97
C GLY A 6 0.45 -16.60 12.60
N CYS A 7 -0.11 -15.67 11.80
CA CYS A 7 -1.04 -14.63 12.25
C CYS A 7 -2.06 -14.28 11.18
N SER A 8 -3.16 -13.65 11.58
CA SER A 8 -4.27 -13.33 10.68
C SER A 8 -3.92 -12.22 9.70
N ALA A 9 -3.29 -11.15 10.18
CA ALA A 9 -2.78 -10.10 9.32
C ALA A 9 -1.55 -9.41 9.92
N ALA A 10 -0.70 -8.89 9.04
CA ALA A 10 0.36 -7.97 9.42
C ALA A 10 0.15 -6.63 8.70
N LEU A 11 0.20 -5.55 9.47
CA LEU A 11 0.10 -4.18 8.98
C LEU A 11 1.50 -3.59 8.84
N LEU A 12 1.71 -2.84 7.78
CA LEU A 12 2.94 -2.06 7.54
C LEU A 12 2.59 -0.58 7.42
N SER A 13 3.37 0.27 8.08
CA SER A 13 3.35 1.73 7.91
C SER A 13 4.77 2.26 7.75
N VAL A 14 4.95 3.51 7.32
CA VAL A 14 6.28 4.10 7.06
C VAL A 14 6.57 5.25 7.99
N THR A 15 5.72 6.27 7.97
CA THR A 15 5.94 7.52 8.73
C THR A 15 5.41 7.43 10.16
N ASP A 16 5.86 8.36 11.03
CA ASP A 16 5.33 8.46 12.39
C ASP A 16 3.83 8.79 12.41
N THR A 17 3.36 9.54 11.41
CA THR A 17 1.95 9.88 11.24
C THR A 17 1.11 8.64 10.94
N GLU A 18 1.56 7.79 10.03
CA GLU A 18 0.89 6.53 9.70
C GLU A 18 0.95 5.53 10.86
N TYR A 19 2.11 5.44 11.52
CA TYR A 19 2.27 4.63 12.74
C TYR A 19 1.28 5.03 13.82
N GLY A 20 1.17 6.32 14.13
CA GLY A 20 0.21 6.82 15.11
C GLY A 20 -1.25 6.55 14.72
N ALA A 21 -1.57 6.56 13.42
CA ALA A 21 -2.90 6.23 12.93
C ALA A 21 -3.24 4.74 13.11
N VAL A 22 -2.28 3.83 12.89
CA VAL A 22 -2.47 2.39 13.17
C VAL A 22 -2.75 2.15 14.64
N LEU A 23 -1.98 2.79 15.53
CA LEU A 23 -2.12 2.60 16.97
C LEU A 23 -3.44 3.16 17.54
N HIS A 24 -4.15 3.98 16.78
CA HIS A 24 -5.41 4.59 17.22
C HIS A 24 -6.56 3.57 17.37
N PHE A 25 -6.57 2.49 16.58
CA PHE A 25 -7.75 1.64 16.41
C PHE A 25 -7.82 0.43 17.34
N HIS A 26 -6.74 0.07 17.99
CA HIS A 26 -6.68 -1.08 18.91
C HIS A 26 -5.75 -0.80 20.09
N ASP A 27 -5.87 -1.61 21.12
CA ASP A 27 -4.91 -1.64 22.22
C ASP A 27 -3.71 -2.48 21.78
N TRP A 28 -2.66 -1.83 21.31
CA TRP A 28 -1.45 -2.46 20.81
C TRP A 28 -0.42 -2.65 21.93
N GLU A 29 0.15 -3.84 22.00
CA GLU A 29 1.25 -4.17 22.91
C GLU A 29 2.58 -4.19 22.14
N PRO A 30 3.56 -3.37 22.55
CA PRO A 30 4.88 -3.40 21.94
C PRO A 30 5.64 -4.67 22.33
N PHE A 31 6.39 -5.24 21.39
CA PHE A 31 7.28 -6.38 21.65
C PHE A 31 8.49 -6.38 20.71
N ARG A 32 9.46 -7.25 21.00
CA ARG A 32 10.63 -7.50 20.14
C ARG A 32 10.83 -9.01 19.99
N MET A 33 11.32 -9.41 18.83
CA MET A 33 11.75 -10.79 18.60
C MET A 33 13.21 -10.96 19.09
N PRO A 34 13.56 -12.11 19.65
CA PRO A 34 14.95 -12.38 20.05
C PRO A 34 15.89 -12.26 18.86
N GLY A 35 16.94 -11.45 19.00
CA GLY A 35 17.94 -11.21 17.95
C GLY A 35 17.49 -10.27 16.82
N ASP A 36 16.37 -9.55 17.01
CA ASP A 36 15.88 -8.54 16.08
C ASP A 36 15.73 -7.18 16.79
N ASP A 37 16.39 -6.17 16.28
CA ASP A 37 16.33 -4.81 16.84
C ASP A 37 15.05 -4.07 16.44
N GLN A 38 14.30 -4.57 15.46
CA GLN A 38 13.06 -3.94 15.01
C GLN A 38 11.98 -4.07 16.09
N PRO A 39 11.34 -2.96 16.48
CA PRO A 39 10.15 -3.01 17.32
C PRO A 39 8.93 -3.46 16.51
N TYR A 40 8.06 -4.17 17.17
CA TYR A 40 6.77 -4.62 16.67
C TYR A 40 5.69 -4.31 17.67
N GLU A 41 4.46 -4.21 17.19
CA GLU A 41 3.25 -4.15 18.00
C GLU A 41 2.36 -5.36 17.65
N ARG A 42 1.65 -5.86 18.65
CA ARG A 42 0.67 -6.92 18.48
C ARG A 42 -0.65 -6.54 19.13
N THR A 43 -1.72 -7.01 18.56
CA THR A 43 -3.07 -6.94 19.11
C THR A 43 -3.91 -8.07 18.53
N SER A 44 -5.18 -8.13 18.92
CA SER A 44 -6.16 -9.03 18.32
C SER A 44 -7.54 -8.37 18.27
N PHE A 45 -8.41 -8.94 17.44
CA PHE A 45 -9.83 -8.59 17.42
C PHE A 45 -10.69 -9.85 17.39
N THR A 46 -11.94 -9.73 17.80
CA THR A 46 -12.88 -10.85 17.84
C THR A 46 -13.97 -10.68 16.78
N ARG A 47 -14.20 -11.73 15.97
CA ARG A 47 -15.30 -11.80 15.03
C ARG A 47 -15.96 -13.18 15.07
N GLY A 48 -17.30 -13.24 15.26
CA GLY A 48 -18.02 -14.49 15.33
C GLY A 48 -17.57 -15.41 16.48
N GLY A 49 -17.09 -14.84 17.59
CA GLY A 49 -16.58 -15.60 18.74
C GLY A 49 -15.17 -16.18 18.58
N ARG A 50 -14.47 -15.86 17.48
CA ARG A 50 -13.07 -16.25 17.24
C ARG A 50 -12.16 -15.04 17.34
N GLU A 51 -10.98 -15.26 17.87
CA GLU A 51 -9.92 -14.26 17.98
C GLU A 51 -8.97 -14.34 16.79
N TYR A 52 -8.62 -13.17 16.24
CA TYR A 52 -7.73 -12.99 15.08
C TYR A 52 -6.58 -12.07 15.47
N SER A 53 -5.37 -12.57 15.32
CA SER A 53 -4.15 -11.86 15.72
C SER A 53 -3.67 -10.89 14.63
N LEU A 54 -3.22 -9.73 15.07
CA LEU A 54 -2.62 -8.69 14.23
C LEU A 54 -1.20 -8.40 14.71
N ILE A 55 -0.30 -8.20 13.76
CA ILE A 55 1.05 -7.69 13.97
C ILE A 55 1.19 -6.37 13.22
N HIS A 56 1.86 -5.40 13.81
CA HIS A 56 2.24 -4.18 13.10
C HIS A 56 3.75 -3.98 13.14
N ALA A 57 4.30 -3.50 12.05
CA ALA A 57 5.69 -3.06 11.94
C ALA A 57 5.77 -1.71 11.19
N LYS A 58 6.52 -0.78 11.77
CA LYS A 58 6.90 0.44 11.08
C LYS A 58 8.14 0.19 10.23
N ILE A 59 8.09 0.53 8.95
CA ILE A 59 9.25 0.50 8.05
C ILE A 59 10.20 1.61 8.46
N GLY A 60 11.49 1.29 8.59
CA GLY A 60 12.48 2.21 9.16
C GLY A 60 12.81 3.42 8.27
N GLU A 61 12.67 3.28 6.96
CA GLU A 61 12.96 4.32 5.96
C GLU A 61 11.93 4.30 4.84
N MET A 62 11.71 5.46 4.20
CA MET A 62 10.88 5.54 3.00
C MET A 62 11.56 4.85 1.80
N GLY A 63 10.74 4.27 0.92
CA GLY A 63 11.16 3.74 -0.35
C GLY A 63 11.17 2.22 -0.45
N MET A 64 11.22 1.74 -1.68
CA MET A 64 11.02 0.33 -2.03
C MET A 64 12.02 -0.63 -1.37
N THR A 65 13.26 -0.23 -1.16
CA THR A 65 14.30 -1.11 -0.59
C THR A 65 13.99 -1.47 0.86
N ALA A 66 13.70 -0.47 1.69
CA ALA A 66 13.34 -0.67 3.08
C ALA A 66 12.00 -1.41 3.21
N ALA A 67 11.04 -1.06 2.35
CA ALA A 67 9.73 -1.72 2.30
C ALA A 67 9.85 -3.21 1.94
N ALA A 68 10.65 -3.57 0.94
CA ALA A 68 10.89 -4.97 0.57
C ALA A 68 11.55 -5.75 1.71
N ALA A 69 12.58 -5.18 2.34
CA ALA A 69 13.29 -5.82 3.44
C ALA A 69 12.37 -6.06 4.65
N CYS A 70 11.61 -5.04 5.05
CA CYS A 70 10.66 -5.15 6.14
C CYS A 70 9.53 -6.16 5.82
N ALA A 71 8.94 -6.09 4.62
CA ALA A 71 7.89 -7.02 4.20
C ALA A 71 8.39 -8.48 4.24
N MET A 72 9.56 -8.77 3.66
CA MET A 72 10.13 -10.13 3.70
C MET A 72 10.44 -10.58 5.13
N LYS A 73 10.97 -9.70 5.99
CA LYS A 73 11.19 -10.02 7.41
C LYS A 73 9.89 -10.40 8.10
N ILE A 74 8.82 -9.60 7.93
CA ILE A 74 7.50 -9.90 8.48
C ILE A 74 6.95 -11.22 7.96
N ILE A 75 7.03 -11.47 6.66
CA ILE A 75 6.54 -12.70 6.04
C ILE A 75 7.26 -13.92 6.61
N CYS A 76 8.58 -13.87 6.68
CA CYS A 76 9.39 -14.99 7.18
C CYS A 76 9.21 -15.25 8.69
N THR A 77 9.03 -14.17 9.48
CA THR A 77 8.97 -14.25 10.95
C THR A 77 7.57 -14.62 11.43
N PHE A 78 6.53 -13.97 10.91
CA PHE A 78 5.16 -14.07 11.42
C PHE A 78 4.21 -14.85 10.51
N ARG A 79 4.57 -15.09 9.25
CA ARG A 79 3.76 -15.83 8.27
C ARG A 79 2.30 -15.35 8.25
N PRO A 80 2.03 -14.06 7.99
CA PRO A 80 0.68 -13.52 8.01
C PRO A 80 -0.15 -14.08 6.85
N ARG A 81 -1.47 -14.24 7.07
CA ARG A 81 -2.42 -14.52 5.97
C ARG A 81 -2.57 -13.31 5.05
N TYR A 82 -2.69 -12.12 5.62
CA TYR A 82 -2.74 -10.86 4.89
C TYR A 82 -1.54 -9.99 5.24
N LEU A 83 -0.92 -9.42 4.23
CA LEU A 83 0.08 -8.37 4.39
C LEU A 83 -0.53 -7.05 3.91
N ILE A 84 -0.88 -6.18 4.85
CA ILE A 84 -1.63 -4.96 4.58
C ILE A 84 -0.72 -3.76 4.79
N MET A 85 -0.46 -2.99 3.73
CA MET A 85 0.22 -1.72 3.87
C MET A 85 -0.80 -0.60 3.95
N VAL A 86 -0.75 0.16 5.02
CA VAL A 86 -1.59 1.35 5.24
C VAL A 86 -0.75 2.62 5.15
N GLY A 87 -1.39 3.75 4.87
CA GLY A 87 -0.70 5.03 4.90
C GLY A 87 -1.22 6.05 3.88
N ILE A 88 -0.34 6.96 3.51
CA ILE A 88 -0.64 8.09 2.66
C ILE A 88 -0.08 7.92 1.25
N ALA A 89 -0.69 8.59 0.29
CA ALA A 89 -0.24 8.66 -1.10
C ALA A 89 -0.53 10.05 -1.68
N ALA A 90 0.17 10.39 -2.74
CA ALA A 90 -0.27 11.48 -3.59
C ALA A 90 -1.42 10.99 -4.49
N GLY A 91 -2.50 11.75 -4.55
CA GLY A 91 -3.55 11.60 -5.55
C GLY A 91 -3.08 12.12 -6.90
N VAL A 92 -3.82 11.77 -7.92
CA VAL A 92 -3.54 12.18 -9.30
C VAL A 92 -4.73 12.97 -9.80
N ALA A 93 -4.83 14.25 -9.40
CA ALA A 93 -5.89 15.16 -9.82
C ALA A 93 -5.71 15.56 -11.29
N LEU A 94 -6.09 14.68 -12.21
CA LEU A 94 -6.20 15.01 -13.63
C LEU A 94 -7.67 14.94 -14.04
N SER A 95 -8.06 15.88 -14.90
CA SER A 95 -9.43 16.13 -15.36
C SER A 95 -10.13 14.92 -15.99
N ASP A 96 -9.41 13.86 -16.33
CA ASP A 96 -9.91 12.69 -17.03
C ASP A 96 -10.01 11.44 -16.12
N VAL A 97 -9.56 11.54 -14.86
CA VAL A 97 -9.68 10.50 -13.84
C VAL A 97 -10.69 11.00 -12.79
N ALA A 98 -11.34 10.11 -12.09
CA ALA A 98 -12.34 10.46 -11.07
C ALA A 98 -11.85 11.62 -10.18
N GLU A 99 -12.74 12.57 -9.90
CA GLU A 99 -12.48 13.67 -8.98
C GLU A 99 -12.01 13.11 -7.63
N GLN A 100 -10.81 13.52 -7.19
CA GLN A 100 -10.20 13.07 -5.96
C GLN A 100 -10.15 14.21 -4.96
N ILE A 101 -10.46 13.90 -3.70
CA ILE A 101 -10.33 14.83 -2.58
C ILE A 101 -9.35 14.28 -1.52
N TYR A 102 -8.86 15.15 -0.66
CA TYR A 102 -8.04 14.74 0.49
C TYR A 102 -8.81 13.77 1.38
N GLY A 103 -8.17 12.66 1.73
CA GLY A 103 -8.78 11.60 2.53
C GLY A 103 -9.44 10.48 1.70
N ASP A 104 -9.58 10.63 0.38
CA ASP A 104 -10.01 9.53 -0.48
C ASP A 104 -9.06 8.34 -0.35
N VAL A 105 -9.62 7.17 -0.14
CA VAL A 105 -8.84 5.93 -0.01
C VAL A 105 -8.60 5.32 -1.37
N ILE A 106 -7.37 4.96 -1.66
CA ILE A 106 -6.97 4.26 -2.88
C ILE A 106 -6.58 2.82 -2.51
N VAL A 107 -7.29 1.85 -3.09
CA VAL A 107 -6.94 0.43 -2.99
C VAL A 107 -6.55 -0.05 -4.40
N PRO A 108 -5.26 -0.26 -4.68
CA PRO A 108 -4.85 -0.67 -6.02
C PRO A 108 -5.24 -2.11 -6.33
N ASP A 109 -5.66 -2.34 -7.56
CA ASP A 109 -5.73 -3.66 -8.20
C ASP A 109 -4.40 -4.05 -8.86
N VAL A 110 -3.62 -3.04 -9.28
CA VAL A 110 -2.29 -3.17 -9.84
C VAL A 110 -1.38 -2.09 -9.25
N VAL A 111 -0.17 -2.48 -8.86
CA VAL A 111 0.90 -1.54 -8.54
C VAL A 111 2.01 -1.65 -9.58
N TRP A 112 2.57 -0.52 -9.99
CA TRP A 112 3.56 -0.49 -11.05
C TRP A 112 4.69 0.48 -10.75
N ASN A 113 5.92 0.12 -11.18
CA ASN A 113 7.10 0.92 -10.94
C ASN A 113 7.37 1.83 -12.15
N TYR A 114 7.11 3.13 -12.00
CA TYR A 114 7.28 4.12 -13.05
C TYR A 114 8.74 4.54 -13.28
N ALA A 115 9.62 4.30 -12.32
CA ALA A 115 11.00 4.80 -12.33
C ALA A 115 11.99 3.88 -13.04
N VAL A 116 11.56 2.68 -13.46
CA VAL A 116 12.42 1.75 -14.18
C VAL A 116 12.52 2.14 -15.66
N GLY A 117 13.74 2.30 -16.14
CA GLY A 117 13.97 2.68 -17.52
C GLY A 117 15.43 2.89 -17.85
N LYS A 118 15.69 3.51 -19.00
CA LYS A 118 17.02 3.79 -19.51
C LYS A 118 17.13 5.28 -19.87
N PHE A 119 18.15 5.94 -19.38
CA PHE A 119 18.52 7.28 -19.86
C PHE A 119 19.20 7.18 -21.23
N VAL A 120 18.81 8.05 -22.13
CA VAL A 120 19.27 8.09 -23.53
C VAL A 120 19.38 9.54 -24.00
N SER A 121 19.85 9.75 -25.23
CA SER A 121 19.78 11.07 -25.88
C SER A 121 18.33 11.49 -26.12
N PRO A 122 18.00 12.78 -26.03
CA PRO A 122 16.61 13.27 -26.15
C PRO A 122 15.91 12.90 -27.46
N ASP A 123 16.66 12.85 -28.56
CA ASP A 123 16.18 12.50 -29.90
C ASP A 123 15.69 11.06 -30.04
N THR A 124 16.09 10.16 -29.12
CA THR A 124 15.70 8.76 -29.11
C THR A 124 14.76 8.42 -27.95
N ALA A 125 14.36 9.42 -27.17
CA ALA A 125 13.61 9.24 -25.93
C ALA A 125 12.09 9.27 -26.16
N TYR A 126 11.36 8.53 -25.31
CA TYR A 126 9.92 8.68 -25.18
C TYR A 126 9.55 9.87 -24.28
N ILE A 127 10.33 10.07 -23.22
CA ILE A 127 10.17 11.19 -22.28
C ILE A 127 11.45 12.02 -22.29
N THR A 128 11.33 13.35 -22.29
CA THR A 128 12.48 14.25 -22.28
C THR A 128 12.46 15.23 -21.12
N TYR A 129 13.65 15.47 -20.56
CA TYR A 129 13.94 16.43 -19.49
C TYR A 129 15.14 17.29 -19.91
N GLY A 130 14.89 18.33 -20.74
CA GLY A 130 15.98 19.10 -21.33
C GLY A 130 16.88 18.23 -22.21
N ASP A 131 18.15 18.16 -21.87
CA ASP A 131 19.16 17.40 -22.62
C ASP A 131 19.22 15.91 -22.28
N VAL A 132 18.29 15.42 -21.45
CA VAL A 132 18.24 14.03 -21.03
C VAL A 132 16.93 13.40 -21.49
N GLY A 133 17.03 12.27 -22.16
CA GLY A 133 15.91 11.43 -22.56
C GLY A 133 15.74 10.23 -21.64
N PHE A 134 14.51 9.74 -21.50
CA PHE A 134 14.18 8.53 -20.75
C PHE A 134 13.30 7.61 -21.59
N LEU A 135 13.69 6.34 -21.64
CA LEU A 135 12.89 5.24 -22.19
C LEU A 135 12.37 4.39 -21.04
N PRO A 136 11.06 4.49 -20.73
CA PRO A 136 10.45 3.68 -19.68
C PRO A 136 10.56 2.18 -19.97
N ARG A 137 10.72 1.41 -18.89
CA ARG A 137 10.64 -0.06 -18.86
C ARG A 137 9.87 -0.47 -17.61
N SER A 138 8.74 0.19 -17.38
CA SER A 138 7.92 -0.01 -16.20
C SER A 138 7.52 -1.47 -16.05
N THR A 139 7.50 -1.93 -14.81
CA THR A 139 7.05 -3.25 -14.41
C THR A 139 5.84 -3.12 -13.52
N SER A 140 4.93 -4.10 -13.58
CA SER A 140 3.72 -4.11 -12.77
C SER A 140 3.52 -5.45 -12.07
N VAL A 141 2.84 -5.42 -10.94
CA VAL A 141 2.36 -6.60 -10.21
C VAL A 141 0.90 -6.39 -9.83
N ALA A 142 0.08 -7.39 -10.08
CA ALA A 142 -1.34 -7.34 -9.76
C ALA A 142 -1.59 -7.83 -8.33
N ILE A 143 -2.51 -7.17 -7.64
CA ILE A 143 -3.11 -7.70 -6.42
C ILE A 143 -3.97 -8.91 -6.81
N PRO A 144 -3.98 -10.03 -6.06
CA PRO A 144 -4.79 -11.20 -6.39
C PRO A 144 -6.27 -10.83 -6.57
N GLU A 145 -6.84 -11.14 -7.75
CA GLU A 145 -8.21 -10.76 -8.11
C GLU A 145 -9.25 -11.28 -7.09
N ARG A 146 -9.00 -12.44 -6.49
CA ARG A 146 -9.88 -13.06 -5.48
C ARG A 146 -10.15 -12.19 -4.25
N ILE A 147 -9.31 -11.15 -3.99
CA ILE A 147 -9.52 -10.26 -2.84
C ILE A 147 -10.41 -9.05 -3.19
N MET A 148 -10.48 -8.68 -4.46
CA MET A 148 -11.17 -7.46 -4.90
C MET A 148 -12.68 -7.46 -4.64
N PRO A 149 -13.42 -8.59 -4.69
CA PRO A 149 -14.83 -8.62 -4.28
C PRO A 149 -15.05 -8.17 -2.84
N TYR A 150 -14.16 -8.52 -1.91
CA TYR A 150 -14.25 -8.10 -0.50
C TYR A 150 -13.96 -6.61 -0.35
N VAL A 151 -12.98 -6.09 -1.11
CA VAL A 151 -12.68 -4.64 -1.15
C VAL A 151 -13.89 -3.85 -1.67
N ARG A 152 -14.52 -4.30 -2.76
CA ARG A 152 -15.72 -3.66 -3.32
C ARG A 152 -16.90 -3.72 -2.36
N ALA A 153 -17.10 -4.86 -1.70
CA ALA A 153 -18.15 -5.01 -0.70
C ALA A 153 -17.96 -4.09 0.50
N ALA A 154 -16.72 -3.96 1.00
CA ALA A 154 -16.41 -3.02 2.06
C ALA A 154 -16.61 -1.57 1.62
N ALA A 155 -16.17 -1.20 0.41
CA ALA A 155 -16.34 0.14 -0.14
C ALA A 155 -17.82 0.54 -0.30
N ALA A 156 -18.69 -0.42 -0.62
CA ALA A 156 -20.12 -0.22 -0.78
C ALA A 156 -20.93 -0.37 0.53
N SER A 157 -20.30 -0.73 1.63
CA SER A 157 -20.96 -0.95 2.91
C SER A 157 -21.42 0.37 3.55
N GLU A 158 -22.55 0.33 4.25
CA GLU A 158 -23.04 1.44 5.09
C GLU A 158 -22.11 1.72 6.29
N GLU A 159 -21.28 0.76 6.69
CA GLU A 159 -20.27 0.95 7.72
C GLU A 159 -19.06 1.75 7.23
N ASN A 160 -18.87 1.85 5.91
CA ASN A 160 -17.78 2.61 5.30
C ASN A 160 -18.10 4.10 5.26
N GLN A 161 -17.21 4.91 5.81
CA GLN A 161 -17.32 6.38 5.83
C GLN A 161 -16.32 7.06 4.87
N CYS A 162 -15.55 6.26 4.12
CA CYS A 162 -14.53 6.75 3.21
C CYS A 162 -15.00 6.66 1.75
N HIS A 163 -14.65 7.65 0.95
CA HIS A 163 -14.72 7.47 -0.51
C HIS A 163 -13.56 6.60 -0.96
N VAL A 164 -13.85 5.48 -1.64
CA VAL A 164 -12.85 4.46 -1.99
C VAL A 164 -12.71 4.37 -3.50
N LEU A 165 -11.50 4.55 -3.97
CA LEU A 165 -11.11 4.44 -5.37
C LEU A 165 -10.32 3.15 -5.57
N ILE A 166 -10.70 2.38 -6.59
CA ILE A 166 -10.02 1.13 -6.94
C ILE A 166 -9.43 1.28 -8.34
N GLY A 167 -8.12 1.12 -8.46
CA GLY A 167 -7.42 1.25 -9.74
C GLY A 167 -5.91 1.29 -9.58
N PRO A 168 -5.15 1.40 -10.69
CA PRO A 168 -3.70 1.30 -10.66
C PRO A 168 -3.02 2.35 -9.80
N MET A 169 -1.95 1.95 -9.08
CA MET A 169 -1.11 2.85 -8.30
C MET A 169 0.33 2.82 -8.83
N ALA A 170 0.89 3.98 -9.06
CA ALA A 170 2.30 4.13 -9.42
C ALA A 170 3.18 4.13 -8.17
N CYS A 171 4.35 3.53 -8.27
CA CYS A 171 5.32 3.49 -7.19
C CYS A 171 6.71 3.88 -7.71
N GLY A 172 7.46 4.62 -6.92
CA GLY A 172 8.83 5.00 -7.26
C GLY A 172 9.57 5.58 -6.05
N SER A 173 10.90 5.48 -6.04
CA SER A 173 11.73 5.87 -4.89
C SER A 173 11.96 7.37 -4.76
N THR A 174 11.21 8.21 -5.48
CA THR A 174 11.39 9.67 -5.47
C THR A 174 10.05 10.36 -5.20
N VAL A 175 10.06 11.30 -4.26
CA VAL A 175 8.91 12.18 -4.04
C VAL A 175 8.70 13.05 -5.27
N VAL A 176 7.53 12.97 -5.88
CA VAL A 176 7.14 13.86 -6.98
C VAL A 176 6.37 15.05 -6.40
N ALA A 177 6.90 16.25 -6.62
CA ALA A 177 6.30 17.53 -6.26
C ALA A 177 6.28 18.48 -7.48
N ASN A 178 6.05 17.93 -8.65
CA ASN A 178 6.07 18.65 -9.92
C ASN A 178 5.08 18.04 -10.90
N ARG A 179 4.06 18.81 -11.30
CA ARG A 179 3.00 18.35 -12.22
C ARG A 179 3.55 17.87 -13.57
N SER A 180 4.55 18.55 -14.14
CA SER A 180 5.13 18.12 -15.42
C SER A 180 5.84 16.77 -15.31
N ILE A 181 6.48 16.49 -14.18
CA ILE A 181 7.07 15.16 -13.90
C ILE A 181 5.95 14.12 -13.78
N LEU A 182 4.89 14.40 -13.02
CA LEU A 182 3.74 13.53 -12.88
C LEU A 182 3.14 13.17 -14.23
N GLU A 183 2.85 14.16 -15.07
CA GLU A 183 2.29 13.96 -16.39
C GLU A 183 3.22 13.15 -17.30
N LYS A 184 4.51 13.50 -17.37
CA LYS A 184 5.47 12.84 -18.23
C LYS A 184 5.90 11.46 -17.75
N GLN A 185 6.13 11.30 -16.44
CA GLN A 185 6.71 10.07 -15.90
C GLN A 185 5.64 9.06 -15.48
N VAL A 186 4.46 9.51 -15.09
CA VAL A 186 3.39 8.63 -14.62
C VAL A 186 2.28 8.50 -15.66
N HIS A 187 1.58 9.59 -15.97
CA HIS A 187 0.42 9.51 -16.85
C HIS A 187 0.71 9.12 -18.29
N SER A 188 1.86 9.54 -18.84
CA SER A 188 2.23 9.13 -20.20
C SER A 188 2.43 7.62 -20.33
N GLN A 189 2.79 6.95 -19.24
CA GLN A 189 3.00 5.50 -19.19
C GLN A 189 1.70 4.75 -18.87
N PHE A 190 0.88 5.26 -17.92
CA PHE A 190 -0.34 4.62 -17.51
C PHE A 190 -1.41 5.64 -17.08
N LYS A 191 -2.32 5.99 -18.00
CA LYS A 191 -3.29 7.09 -17.84
C LYS A 191 -4.29 6.88 -16.69
N SER A 192 -4.68 5.65 -16.41
CA SER A 192 -5.67 5.33 -15.36
C SER A 192 -5.08 5.25 -13.96
N THR A 193 -3.83 5.63 -13.75
CA THR A 193 -3.22 5.66 -12.42
C THR A 193 -4.01 6.55 -11.48
N MET A 194 -4.35 6.01 -10.29
CA MET A 194 -5.16 6.69 -9.27
C MET A 194 -4.31 7.36 -8.19
N GLY A 195 -3.10 6.90 -7.97
CA GLY A 195 -2.23 7.44 -6.92
C GLY A 195 -0.77 7.10 -7.12
N LEU A 196 0.05 7.71 -6.27
CA LEU A 196 1.49 7.60 -6.30
C LEU A 196 2.04 7.44 -4.89
N ASP A 197 2.84 6.41 -4.66
CA ASP A 197 3.57 6.21 -3.41
C ASP A 197 5.03 5.78 -3.65
N MET A 198 5.72 5.40 -2.58
CA MET A 198 7.13 5.03 -2.66
C MET A 198 7.41 3.57 -2.25
N GLU A 199 6.42 2.79 -1.84
CA GLU A 199 6.63 1.48 -1.21
C GLU A 199 5.75 0.35 -1.75
N SER A 200 4.54 0.65 -2.22
CA SER A 200 3.50 -0.35 -2.52
C SER A 200 3.97 -1.47 -3.46
N TYR A 201 4.71 -1.12 -4.51
CA TYR A 201 5.25 -2.10 -5.45
C TYR A 201 6.14 -3.13 -4.74
N ALA A 202 7.00 -2.68 -3.84
CA ALA A 202 7.93 -3.54 -3.13
C ALA A 202 7.24 -4.50 -2.16
N VAL A 203 6.21 -4.02 -1.45
CA VAL A 203 5.43 -4.84 -0.52
C VAL A 203 4.66 -5.92 -1.27
N VAL A 204 3.96 -5.57 -2.36
CA VAL A 204 3.23 -6.55 -3.19
C VAL A 204 4.19 -7.54 -3.84
N TYR A 205 5.32 -7.05 -4.38
CA TYR A 205 6.33 -7.92 -4.98
C TYR A 205 6.88 -8.93 -3.96
N ALA A 206 7.22 -8.50 -2.74
CA ALA A 206 7.70 -9.37 -1.68
C ALA A 206 6.69 -10.45 -1.32
N ALA A 207 5.41 -10.09 -1.16
CA ALA A 207 4.34 -11.03 -0.85
C ALA A 207 4.18 -12.11 -1.94
N LEU A 208 4.11 -11.71 -3.21
CA LEU A 208 3.90 -12.62 -4.33
C LEU A 208 5.09 -13.55 -4.62
N HIS A 209 6.30 -13.12 -4.23
CA HIS A 209 7.54 -13.87 -4.46
C HIS A 209 8.10 -14.54 -3.20
N SER A 210 7.37 -14.52 -2.10
CA SER A 210 7.72 -15.26 -0.89
C SER A 210 7.46 -16.77 -1.03
N ALA A 211 7.97 -17.55 -0.07
CA ALA A 211 7.65 -18.98 0.04
C ALA A 211 6.23 -19.19 0.58
N ASP A 212 5.66 -20.36 0.28
CA ASP A 212 4.34 -20.75 0.80
C ASP A 212 4.34 -20.94 2.35
N PRO A 213 3.23 -20.63 3.02
CA PRO A 213 2.03 -19.99 2.49
C PRO A 213 2.29 -18.51 2.20
N LYS A 214 2.01 -18.08 0.97
CA LYS A 214 2.18 -16.68 0.59
C LYS A 214 1.09 -15.83 1.23
N PRO A 215 1.41 -14.68 1.81
CA PRO A 215 0.38 -13.75 2.25
C PRO A 215 -0.36 -13.15 1.06
N VAL A 216 -1.61 -12.80 1.26
CA VAL A 216 -2.36 -11.98 0.32
C VAL A 216 -1.99 -10.51 0.56
N PRO A 217 -1.33 -9.83 -0.39
CA PRO A 217 -1.00 -8.44 -0.23
C PRO A 217 -2.23 -7.54 -0.42
N LEU A 218 -2.32 -6.50 0.39
CA LEU A 218 -3.27 -5.40 0.25
C LEU A 218 -2.55 -4.08 0.49
N ILE A 219 -2.87 -3.11 -0.34
CA ILE A 219 -2.40 -1.74 -0.18
C ILE A 219 -3.63 -0.87 0.05
N VAL A 220 -3.61 -0.10 1.11
CA VAL A 220 -4.67 0.85 1.45
C VAL A 220 -4.00 2.18 1.73
N LYS A 221 -4.04 3.07 0.79
CA LYS A 221 -3.42 4.40 0.89
C LYS A 221 -4.51 5.47 0.80
N SER A 222 -4.25 6.64 1.33
CA SER A 222 -5.19 7.75 1.23
C SER A 222 -4.53 9.03 0.75
N VAL A 223 -5.29 9.83 0.00
CA VAL A 223 -4.80 11.04 -0.65
C VAL A 223 -4.46 12.12 0.38
N CYS A 224 -3.19 12.49 0.48
CA CYS A 224 -2.71 13.56 1.35
C CYS A 224 -2.19 14.79 0.58
N ASP A 225 -1.81 14.64 -0.68
CA ASP A 225 -1.37 15.71 -1.60
C ASP A 225 -1.62 15.28 -3.06
N TYR A 226 -1.28 16.11 -4.03
CA TYR A 226 -1.47 15.85 -5.46
C TYR A 226 -0.17 15.90 -6.26
N ALA A 227 0.96 15.58 -5.66
CA ALA A 227 2.29 15.54 -6.30
C ALA A 227 2.64 16.81 -7.09
N ASN A 228 2.18 17.97 -6.66
CA ASN A 228 2.40 19.27 -7.29
C ASN A 228 3.21 20.20 -6.36
N SER A 229 3.45 21.44 -6.82
CA SER A 229 4.20 22.45 -6.06
C SER A 229 3.45 22.98 -4.83
N GLU A 230 2.16 22.69 -4.68
CA GLU A 230 1.32 23.08 -3.53
C GLU A 230 1.30 22.00 -2.44
N LYS A 231 2.16 20.97 -2.58
CA LYS A 231 2.29 19.90 -1.59
C LYS A 231 2.47 20.47 -0.19
N SER A 232 1.61 20.05 0.73
CA SER A 232 1.68 20.40 2.15
C SER A 232 1.39 19.16 3.02
N ASP A 233 1.91 19.17 4.24
CA ASP A 233 1.71 18.07 5.19
C ASP A 233 0.42 18.19 6.00
N GLN A 234 -0.40 19.20 5.69
CA GLN A 234 -1.62 19.54 6.44
C GLN A 234 -2.62 18.38 6.53
N TYR A 235 -2.75 17.60 5.46
CA TYR A 235 -3.73 16.53 5.36
C TYR A 235 -3.17 15.13 5.67
N GLN A 236 -1.87 15.00 5.98
CA GLN A 236 -1.25 13.70 6.22
C GLN A 236 -1.92 12.92 7.36
N LYS A 237 -2.24 13.59 8.49
CA LYS A 237 -2.89 12.94 9.63
C LYS A 237 -4.28 12.43 9.29
N PHE A 238 -5.05 13.22 8.55
CA PHE A 238 -6.39 12.84 8.11
C PHE A 238 -6.32 11.69 7.12
N ALA A 239 -5.46 11.75 6.12
CA ALA A 239 -5.27 10.68 5.15
C ALA A 239 -4.77 9.38 5.80
N ALA A 240 -3.80 9.46 6.73
CA ALA A 240 -3.36 8.29 7.47
C ALA A 240 -4.50 7.66 8.28
N TYR A 241 -5.34 8.45 8.90
CA TYR A 241 -6.51 7.97 9.63
C TYR A 241 -7.50 7.25 8.70
N THR A 242 -7.90 7.87 7.56
CA THR A 242 -8.88 7.27 6.64
C THR A 242 -8.37 5.98 6.01
N SER A 243 -7.08 5.89 5.69
CA SER A 243 -6.49 4.64 5.21
C SER A 243 -6.54 3.52 6.25
N CYS A 244 -6.22 3.83 7.51
CA CYS A 244 -6.27 2.85 8.61
C CYS A 244 -7.70 2.46 8.94
N GLU A 245 -8.66 3.40 8.93
CA GLU A 245 -10.09 3.12 9.18
C GLU A 245 -10.66 2.16 8.14
N PHE A 246 -10.40 2.41 6.85
CA PHE A 246 -10.86 1.50 5.80
C PHE A 246 -10.17 0.13 5.88
N ALA A 247 -8.86 0.08 6.16
CA ALA A 247 -8.16 -1.17 6.37
C ALA A 247 -8.74 -1.97 7.55
N ARG A 248 -9.06 -1.28 8.67
CA ARG A 248 -9.73 -1.87 9.83
C ARG A 248 -11.08 -2.48 9.45
N LEU A 249 -11.93 -1.73 8.75
CA LEU A 249 -13.21 -2.23 8.25
C LEU A 249 -13.01 -3.50 7.41
N LEU A 250 -12.03 -3.50 6.50
CA LEU A 250 -11.70 -4.65 5.68
C LEU A 250 -11.36 -5.88 6.51
N TYR A 251 -10.35 -5.81 7.38
CA TYR A 251 -9.90 -7.01 8.09
C TYR A 251 -10.84 -7.45 9.21
N GLU A 252 -11.56 -6.54 9.84
CA GLU A 252 -12.52 -6.91 10.88
C GLU A 252 -13.83 -7.49 10.34
N ARG A 253 -14.30 -7.06 9.16
CA ARG A 253 -15.65 -7.35 8.67
C ARG A 253 -15.70 -8.17 7.39
N PHE A 254 -14.82 -7.90 6.44
CA PHE A 254 -14.97 -8.39 5.08
C PHE A 254 -13.97 -9.49 4.69
N LEU A 255 -12.70 -9.38 5.08
CA LEU A 255 -11.70 -10.36 4.65
C LEU A 255 -11.97 -11.75 5.24
N PRO A 256 -11.89 -12.84 4.46
CA PRO A 256 -11.99 -14.20 4.97
C PRO A 256 -10.76 -14.56 5.82
N MET A 257 -10.95 -14.66 7.14
CA MET A 257 -9.86 -14.90 8.10
C MET A 257 -9.66 -16.39 8.42
N GLU A 258 -10.53 -17.27 7.95
CA GLU A 258 -10.47 -18.71 8.24
C GLU A 258 -9.61 -19.46 7.24
N ASP A 259 -8.89 -20.51 7.71
CA ASP A 259 -8.19 -21.43 6.81
C ASP A 259 -9.23 -22.22 5.99
N GLY A 260 -9.03 -22.21 4.65
CA GLY A 260 -9.95 -22.84 3.70
C GLY A 260 -10.95 -21.90 2.99
N ALA A 261 -11.14 -20.67 3.44
CA ALA A 261 -12.08 -19.74 2.82
C ALA A 261 -11.53 -18.97 1.58
N ALA A 262 -10.29 -19.20 1.21
CA ALA A 262 -9.61 -18.48 0.11
C ALA A 262 -9.11 -19.40 -1.02
N GLU A 263 -9.50 -20.67 -1.04
CA GLU A 263 -9.00 -21.68 -2.02
C GLU A 263 -10.03 -22.05 -3.10
N GLU A 264 -11.20 -21.41 -3.17
CA GLU A 264 -12.16 -21.61 -4.25
C GLU A 264 -12.13 -20.49 -5.29
#